data_71516862d0dcc25119013dc30fffe4c6
#
_entry.id   71516862d0dcc25119013dc30fffe4c6
#
_cell.length_a   1.000
_cell.length_b   1.000
_cell.length_c   1.000
_cell.angle_alpha   90.00
_cell.angle_beta   90.00
_cell.angle_gamma   90.00
#
_symmetry.space_group_name_H-M   'P 1'
#
loop_
_entity.id
_entity.type
_entity.pdbx_description
1 polymer ?
#
loop_
_entity_poly.entity_id
_entity_poly.type
_entity_poly.pdbx_seq_one_letter_code
_entity_poly.pdbx_strand_id
1 'polypeptide(L)'
;MSEHYHDVADLRLLKEMGKLAPTEFNAWLNLDKIVGREDGTIPKKYRELIALGVALTTQCPYCIEVHVKNAKAAGASREEVTECAFIAAALRAGGAATHGAMALKLYDL
;
A
#
# COMPACT_ATOMS: atom_id res chain seq x y z
N MET A 1 10.10 10.42 -21.00
CA MET A 1 9.78 10.27 -19.56
C MET A 1 8.96 11.46 -19.10
N SER A 2 8.03 11.26 -18.18
CA SER A 2 7.23 12.33 -17.62
C SER A 2 8.08 13.33 -16.84
N GLU A 3 7.73 14.62 -16.93
CA GLU A 3 8.35 15.68 -16.12
C GLU A 3 7.73 15.74 -14.71
N HIS A 4 6.66 14.99 -14.45
CA HIS A 4 6.03 14.95 -13.14
C HIS A 4 6.91 14.22 -12.13
N TYR A 5 6.79 14.62 -10.86
CA TYR A 5 7.52 13.99 -9.77
C TYR A 5 7.22 12.48 -9.70
N HIS A 6 5.99 12.10 -9.95
CA HIS A 6 5.58 10.70 -10.03
C HIS A 6 4.56 10.51 -11.13
N ASP A 7 4.64 9.35 -11.80
CA ASP A 7 3.75 8.95 -12.88
C ASP A 7 3.70 7.42 -12.88
N VAL A 8 2.52 6.85 -13.16
CA VAL A 8 2.39 5.39 -13.17
C VAL A 8 3.35 4.75 -14.19
N ALA A 9 3.69 5.48 -15.26
CA ALA A 9 4.66 5.01 -16.24
C ALA A 9 6.05 4.80 -15.67
N ASP A 10 6.36 5.39 -14.51
CA ASP A 10 7.64 5.17 -13.82
C ASP A 10 7.83 3.70 -13.42
N LEU A 11 6.74 2.95 -13.28
CA LEU A 11 6.80 1.52 -12.95
C LEU A 11 7.57 0.70 -13.98
N ARG A 12 7.74 1.23 -15.19
CA ARG A 12 8.59 0.60 -16.20
C ARG A 12 10.04 0.48 -15.74
N LEU A 13 10.47 1.39 -14.89
CA LEU A 13 11.82 1.40 -14.35
C LEU A 13 12.09 0.27 -13.35
N LEU A 14 11.03 -0.41 -12.88
CA LEU A 14 11.20 -1.60 -12.04
C LEU A 14 12.00 -2.69 -12.77
N LYS A 15 11.80 -2.82 -14.08
CA LYS A 15 12.57 -3.77 -14.89
C LYS A 15 14.07 -3.44 -14.86
N GLU A 16 14.39 -2.15 -14.92
CA GLU A 16 15.78 -1.69 -14.83
C GLU A 16 16.35 -1.95 -13.43
N MET A 17 15.57 -1.70 -12.39
CA MET A 17 15.97 -2.00 -11.01
C MET A 17 16.26 -3.49 -10.82
N GLY A 18 15.50 -4.35 -11.48
CA GLY A 18 15.72 -5.79 -11.45
C GLY A 18 17.05 -6.19 -12.08
N LYS A 19 17.53 -5.43 -13.09
CA LYS A 19 18.84 -5.66 -13.69
C LYS A 19 19.97 -5.13 -12.81
N LEU A 20 19.74 -4.02 -12.13
CA LEU A 20 20.76 -3.35 -11.31
C LEU A 20 20.95 -4.02 -9.94
N ALA A 21 19.88 -4.56 -9.36
CA ALA A 21 19.92 -5.22 -8.06
C ALA A 21 19.05 -6.50 -8.09
N PRO A 22 19.49 -7.53 -8.82
CA PRO A 22 18.64 -8.70 -9.06
C PRO A 22 18.32 -9.51 -7.81
N THR A 23 19.23 -9.60 -6.87
CA THR A 23 19.00 -10.37 -5.63
C THR A 23 17.88 -9.75 -4.80
N GLU A 24 17.99 -8.48 -4.53
CA GLU A 24 16.99 -7.74 -3.73
C GLU A 24 15.67 -7.64 -4.46
N PHE A 25 15.71 -7.30 -5.73
CA PHE A 25 14.51 -7.15 -6.55
C PHE A 25 13.71 -8.45 -6.62
N ASN A 26 14.38 -9.57 -6.87
CA ASN A 26 13.70 -10.86 -6.99
C ASN A 26 13.07 -11.31 -5.68
N ALA A 27 13.73 -11.07 -4.55
CA ALA A 27 13.17 -11.38 -3.24
C ALA A 27 11.92 -10.54 -2.96
N TRP A 28 12.00 -9.24 -3.21
CA TRP A 28 10.87 -8.33 -3.05
C TRP A 28 9.71 -8.69 -3.99
N LEU A 29 10.00 -8.93 -5.26
CA LEU A 29 8.99 -9.26 -6.26
C LEU A 29 8.28 -10.57 -5.89
N ASN A 30 9.01 -11.56 -5.38
CA ASN A 30 8.43 -12.82 -4.94
C ASN A 30 7.48 -12.60 -3.77
N LEU A 31 7.89 -11.80 -2.78
CA LEU A 31 7.02 -11.45 -1.66
C LEU A 31 5.75 -10.74 -2.14
N ASP A 32 5.90 -9.77 -3.03
CA ASP A 32 4.79 -9.00 -3.57
C ASP A 32 3.76 -9.92 -4.26
N LYS A 33 4.23 -10.90 -5.04
CA LYS A 33 3.37 -11.88 -5.70
C LYS A 33 2.66 -12.78 -4.70
N ILE A 34 3.36 -13.24 -3.69
CA ILE A 34 2.81 -14.15 -2.68
C ILE A 34 1.69 -13.48 -1.90
N VAL A 35 1.90 -12.24 -1.47
CA VAL A 35 0.87 -11.54 -0.67
C VAL A 35 -0.36 -11.19 -1.48
N GLY A 36 -0.24 -11.13 -2.79
CA GLY A 36 -1.37 -10.86 -3.70
C GLY A 36 -2.06 -12.11 -4.25
N ARG A 37 -1.72 -13.31 -3.77
CA ARG A 37 -2.28 -14.55 -4.32
C ARG A 37 -3.77 -14.69 -4.08
N GLU A 38 -4.44 -15.51 -4.92
CA GLU A 38 -5.88 -15.72 -4.84
C GLU A 38 -6.28 -16.85 -3.90
N ASP A 39 -5.38 -17.78 -3.63
CA ASP A 39 -5.66 -19.00 -2.87
C ASP A 39 -5.33 -18.91 -1.38
N GLY A 40 -5.10 -17.70 -0.87
CA GLY A 40 -4.83 -17.50 0.54
C GLY A 40 -6.09 -17.53 1.39
N THR A 41 -5.89 -17.59 2.70
CA THR A 41 -7.00 -17.57 3.68
C THR A 41 -7.81 -16.28 3.59
N ILE A 42 -7.14 -15.14 3.36
CA ILE A 42 -7.82 -13.87 3.13
C ILE A 42 -8.17 -13.79 1.64
N PRO A 43 -9.45 -13.64 1.27
CA PRO A 43 -9.85 -13.53 -0.14
C PRO A 43 -9.17 -12.37 -0.85
N LYS A 44 -8.95 -12.51 -2.17
CA LYS A 44 -8.23 -11.55 -3.00
C LYS A 44 -8.77 -10.12 -2.86
N LYS A 45 -10.08 -9.95 -2.86
CA LYS A 45 -10.69 -8.61 -2.72
C LYS A 45 -10.19 -7.91 -1.45
N TYR A 46 -10.15 -8.63 -0.34
CA TYR A 46 -9.73 -8.07 0.94
C TYR A 46 -8.22 -7.86 1.01
N ARG A 47 -7.44 -8.73 0.37
CA ARG A 47 -6.00 -8.51 0.23
C ARG A 47 -5.70 -7.20 -0.47
N GLU A 48 -6.43 -6.90 -1.54
CA GLU A 48 -6.25 -5.67 -2.30
C GLU A 48 -6.75 -4.43 -1.52
N LEU A 49 -7.83 -4.57 -0.74
CA LEU A 49 -8.30 -3.49 0.11
C LEU A 49 -7.33 -3.21 1.25
N ILE A 50 -6.74 -4.25 1.84
CA ILE A 50 -5.69 -4.09 2.87
C ILE A 50 -4.48 -3.37 2.26
N ALA A 51 -4.03 -3.81 1.08
CA ALA A 51 -2.92 -3.18 0.39
C ALA A 51 -3.19 -1.72 0.08
N LEU A 52 -4.42 -1.41 -0.37
CA LEU A 52 -4.84 -0.04 -0.62
C LEU A 52 -4.79 0.80 0.67
N GLY A 53 -5.29 0.26 1.79
CA GLY A 53 -5.24 0.95 3.07
C GLY A 53 -3.81 1.30 3.48
N VAL A 54 -2.88 0.37 3.30
CA VAL A 54 -1.45 0.62 3.58
C VAL A 54 -0.91 1.68 2.62
N ALA A 55 -1.23 1.57 1.33
CA ALA A 55 -0.78 2.53 0.32
C ALA A 55 -1.24 3.96 0.63
N LEU A 56 -2.47 4.10 1.14
CA LEU A 56 -3.02 5.41 1.52
C LEU A 56 -2.27 6.00 2.72
N THR A 57 -1.86 5.17 3.67
CA THR A 57 -1.13 5.64 4.86
C THR A 57 0.34 5.92 4.55
N THR A 58 0.96 5.17 3.65
CA THR A 58 2.35 5.40 3.22
C THR A 58 2.45 6.45 2.11
N GLN A 59 1.31 6.92 1.61
CA GLN A 59 1.22 7.94 0.57
C GLN A 59 1.98 7.55 -0.70
N CYS A 60 1.78 6.30 -1.14
CA CYS A 60 2.42 5.77 -2.34
C CYS A 60 1.46 5.86 -3.53
N PRO A 61 1.60 6.86 -4.43
CA PRO A 61 0.69 7.00 -5.56
C PRO A 61 0.74 5.81 -6.53
N TYR A 62 1.90 5.18 -6.69
CA TYR A 62 2.03 3.99 -7.52
C TYR A 62 1.20 2.82 -6.96
N CYS A 63 1.30 2.61 -5.65
CA CYS A 63 0.58 1.54 -4.97
C CYS A 63 -0.93 1.79 -4.98
N ILE A 64 -1.35 3.05 -4.78
CA ILE A 64 -2.77 3.42 -4.82
C ILE A 64 -3.36 3.04 -6.18
N GLU A 65 -2.71 3.42 -7.27
CA GLU A 65 -3.23 3.13 -8.60
C GLU A 65 -3.31 1.63 -8.87
N VAL A 66 -2.26 0.88 -8.57
CA VAL A 66 -2.22 -0.56 -8.80
C VAL A 66 -3.30 -1.26 -7.98
N HIS A 67 -3.40 -0.95 -6.67
CA HIS A 67 -4.31 -1.68 -5.79
C HIS A 67 -5.76 -1.26 -5.92
N VAL A 68 -6.06 -0.03 -6.35
CA VAL A 68 -7.43 0.36 -6.72
C VAL A 68 -7.89 -0.47 -7.92
N LYS A 69 -7.06 -0.58 -8.95
CA LYS A 69 -7.39 -1.38 -10.14
C LYS A 69 -7.59 -2.85 -9.77
N ASN A 70 -6.71 -3.39 -8.95
CA ASN A 70 -6.79 -4.79 -8.54
C ASN A 70 -8.01 -5.04 -7.64
N ALA A 71 -8.32 -4.13 -6.74
CA ALA A 71 -9.49 -4.23 -5.87
C ALA A 71 -10.78 -4.22 -6.70
N LYS A 72 -10.87 -3.31 -7.67
CA LYS A 72 -12.01 -3.25 -8.58
C LYS A 72 -12.15 -4.55 -9.36
N ALA A 73 -11.06 -5.07 -9.91
CA ALA A 73 -11.06 -6.33 -10.66
C ALA A 73 -11.48 -7.50 -9.77
N ALA A 74 -11.20 -7.46 -8.48
CA ALA A 74 -11.58 -8.49 -7.52
C ALA A 74 -12.99 -8.29 -6.93
N GLY A 75 -13.74 -7.31 -7.44
CA GLY A 75 -15.14 -7.09 -7.09
C GLY A 75 -15.39 -6.06 -5.99
N ALA A 76 -14.40 -5.28 -5.61
CA ALA A 76 -14.61 -4.22 -4.63
C ALA A 76 -15.45 -3.10 -5.22
N SER A 77 -16.42 -2.61 -4.44
CA SER A 77 -17.29 -1.51 -4.83
C SER A 77 -16.64 -0.16 -4.52
N ARG A 78 -17.19 0.91 -5.08
CA ARG A 78 -16.76 2.27 -4.75
C ARG A 78 -16.94 2.57 -3.27
N GLU A 79 -18.02 2.04 -2.68
CA GLU A 79 -18.32 2.18 -1.26
C GLU A 79 -17.25 1.49 -0.42
N GLU A 80 -16.87 0.28 -0.79
CA GLU A 80 -15.82 -0.46 -0.09
C GLU A 80 -14.48 0.24 -0.16
N VAL A 81 -14.12 0.78 -1.33
CA VAL A 81 -12.88 1.56 -1.49
C VAL A 81 -12.91 2.82 -0.62
N THR A 82 -14.06 3.50 -0.57
CA THR A 82 -14.21 4.71 0.23
C THR A 82 -14.14 4.40 1.73
N GLU A 83 -14.80 3.35 2.18
CA GLU A 83 -14.72 2.92 3.58
C GLU A 83 -13.29 2.53 3.96
N CYS A 84 -12.58 1.85 3.06
CA CYS A 84 -11.17 1.54 3.25
C CYS A 84 -10.35 2.80 3.51
N ALA A 85 -10.59 3.86 2.75
CA ALA A 85 -9.89 5.13 2.93
C ALA A 85 -10.15 5.73 4.32
N PHE A 86 -11.39 5.68 4.80
CA PHE A 86 -11.71 6.23 6.12
C PHE A 86 -11.22 5.36 7.27
N ILE A 87 -11.17 4.03 7.09
CA ILE A 87 -10.53 3.14 8.06
C ILE A 87 -9.05 3.49 8.17
N ALA A 88 -8.37 3.65 7.04
CA ALA A 88 -6.97 4.05 7.02
C ALA A 88 -6.75 5.39 7.71
N ALA A 89 -7.61 6.38 7.45
CA ALA A 89 -7.54 7.70 8.06
C ALA A 89 -7.74 7.62 9.58
N ALA A 90 -8.72 6.87 10.04
CA ALA A 90 -9.02 6.72 11.47
C ALA A 90 -7.86 6.05 12.20
N LEU A 91 -7.30 4.99 11.63
CA LEU A 91 -6.19 4.26 12.25
C LEU A 91 -4.91 5.10 12.27
N ARG A 92 -4.67 5.90 11.25
CA ARG A 92 -3.54 6.81 11.22
C ARG A 92 -3.69 7.90 12.30
N ALA A 93 -4.87 8.47 12.43
CA ALA A 93 -5.18 9.42 13.49
C ALA A 93 -5.03 8.78 14.88
N GLY A 94 -5.56 7.56 15.03
CA GLY A 94 -5.45 6.79 16.27
C GLY A 94 -4.01 6.49 16.63
N GLY A 95 -3.19 6.15 15.65
CA GLY A 95 -1.75 5.93 15.87
C GLY A 95 -1.06 7.17 16.39
N ALA A 96 -1.37 8.33 15.81
CA ALA A 96 -0.81 9.61 16.27
C ALA A 96 -1.28 9.94 17.69
N ALA A 97 -2.57 9.76 17.96
CA ALA A 97 -3.14 10.05 19.27
C ALA A 97 -2.55 9.17 20.37
N THR A 98 -2.44 7.86 20.12
CA THR A 98 -1.91 6.93 21.13
C THR A 98 -0.42 7.14 21.36
N HIS A 99 0.34 7.50 20.34
CA HIS A 99 1.75 7.87 20.51
C HIS A 99 1.92 9.16 21.29
N GLY A 100 0.88 9.99 21.37
CA GLY A 100 0.86 11.16 22.23
C GLY A 100 1.09 10.81 23.70
N ALA A 101 0.66 9.63 24.14
CA ALA A 101 0.94 9.14 25.50
C ALA A 101 2.45 9.02 25.74
N MET A 102 3.20 8.55 24.73
CA MET A 102 4.66 8.48 24.82
C MET A 102 5.28 9.87 24.94
N ALA A 103 4.73 10.87 24.23
CA ALA A 103 5.20 12.25 24.34
C ALA A 103 5.03 12.80 25.75
N LEU A 104 3.89 12.55 26.39
CA LEU A 104 3.67 12.95 27.78
C LEU A 104 4.63 12.25 28.74
N LYS A 105 4.83 10.94 28.54
CA LYS A 105 5.79 10.18 29.34
C LYS A 105 7.19 10.77 29.26
N LEU A 106 7.62 11.12 28.07
CA LEU A 106 8.94 11.72 27.86
C LEU A 106 9.03 13.13 28.42
N TYR A 107 7.95 13.91 28.33
CA TYR A 107 7.89 15.24 28.89
C TYR A 107 8.06 15.21 30.42
N ASP A 108 7.51 14.21 31.07
CA ASP A 108 7.53 14.06 32.52
C ASP A 108 8.89 13.56 33.09
N LEU A 109 9.80 13.19 32.20
CA LEU A 109 11.16 12.85 32.60
C LEU A 109 11.94 14.12 32.94
#